data_fbbeb2492442a7f1b0481a4f34e7a40b
#
_entry.id   fbbeb2492442a7f1b0481a4f34e7a40b
#
_cell.length_a   1.000
_cell.length_b   1.000
_cell.length_c   1.000
_cell.angle_alpha   90.00
_cell.angle_beta   90.00
_cell.angle_gamma   90.00
#
_symmetry.space_group_name_H-M   'P 1'
#
loop_
_entity.id
_entity.type
_entity.pdbx_description
1 polymer ?
#
loop_
_entity_poly.entity_id
_entity_poly.type
_entity_poly.pdbx_seq_one_letter_code
_entity_poly.pdbx_strand_id
1 'polypeptide(L)'
;MRVNSEKQAEDELWNLLAKEIEEDSTALASSQSSIHPLVKFGLGCAFLGHAAILLSVPPVIRGKGAPYLPTSSKNIESMFRALRNLPSIKKRIDMKQDIQFVDLGSGDGRVVFRAAREQLFHRSLGYEINPVLHGFASVRRAIQPKYWRNTNFHMQDLWKINLSHSHVVAVYGLHPIMDRLGQKMANELPNGAVVVSNVFTIPGWTPISICKEDANIHFYSIPESVETLSKRNNSMQQKDKTS
;
A
#
# COMPACT_ATOMS: atom_id res chain seq x y z
N MET A 1 5.52 15.02 31.30
CA MET A 1 6.66 15.63 30.57
C MET A 1 6.78 15.19 29.10
N ARG A 2 6.57 13.92 28.75
CA ARG A 2 6.64 13.45 27.33
C ARG A 2 5.61 14.10 26.38
N VAL A 3 4.37 14.28 26.80
CA VAL A 3 3.28 14.85 25.97
C VAL A 3 3.55 16.30 25.52
N ASN A 4 4.24 17.10 26.35
CA ASN A 4 4.58 18.49 25.98
C ASN A 4 5.72 18.56 24.93
N SER A 5 6.66 17.61 24.93
CA SER A 5 7.74 17.62 23.94
C SER A 5 7.28 17.17 22.57
N GLU A 6 6.31 16.26 22.48
CA GLU A 6 5.72 15.83 21.19
C GLU A 6 4.88 16.95 20.57
N LYS A 7 4.11 17.68 21.39
CA LYS A 7 3.32 18.81 20.91
C LYS A 7 4.21 19.98 20.44
N GLN A 8 5.31 20.27 21.15
CA GLN A 8 6.27 21.27 20.72
C GLN A 8 6.95 20.90 19.39
N ALA A 9 7.32 19.64 19.20
CA ALA A 9 7.91 19.18 17.94
C ALA A 9 6.91 19.22 16.76
N GLU A 10 5.63 18.95 17.02
CA GLU A 10 4.56 19.12 16.03
C GLU A 10 4.39 20.59 15.65
N ASP A 11 4.32 21.48 16.63
CA ASP A 11 4.14 22.91 16.40
C ASP A 11 5.35 23.54 15.67
N GLU A 12 6.59 23.12 15.98
CA GLU A 12 7.79 23.54 15.25
C GLU A 12 7.76 23.02 13.79
N LEU A 13 7.37 21.79 13.56
CA LEU A 13 7.26 21.22 12.22
C LEU A 13 6.23 21.99 11.37
N TRP A 14 5.06 22.28 11.95
CA TRP A 14 4.03 23.05 11.25
C TRP A 14 4.47 24.47 10.93
N ASN A 15 5.20 25.12 11.85
CA ASN A 15 5.76 26.46 11.60
C ASN A 15 6.84 26.47 10.51
N LEU A 16 7.69 25.46 10.46
CA LEU A 16 8.69 25.30 9.40
C LEU A 16 8.01 25.07 8.04
N LEU A 17 7.01 24.20 7.97
CA LEU A 17 6.27 23.92 6.75
C LEU A 17 5.47 25.14 6.26
N ALA A 18 4.84 25.88 7.18
CA ALA A 18 4.12 27.11 6.85
C ALA A 18 5.07 28.17 6.27
N LYS A 19 6.26 28.32 6.85
CA LYS A 19 7.28 29.26 6.37
C LYS A 19 7.80 28.88 4.99
N GLU A 20 8.07 27.61 4.73
CA GLU A 20 8.55 27.12 3.44
C GLU A 20 7.48 27.31 2.34
N ILE A 21 6.20 27.07 2.66
CA ILE A 21 5.07 27.34 1.75
C ILE A 21 4.93 28.85 1.47
N GLU A 22 5.12 29.71 2.46
CA GLU A 22 5.02 31.15 2.31
C GLU A 22 6.19 31.73 1.51
N GLU A 23 7.41 31.24 1.72
CA GLU A 23 8.60 31.60 0.94
C GLU A 23 8.47 31.17 -0.53
N ASP A 24 7.99 29.96 -0.82
CA ASP A 24 7.73 29.48 -2.17
C ASP A 24 6.59 30.26 -2.85
N SER A 25 5.52 30.59 -2.12
CA SER A 25 4.41 31.36 -2.66
C SER A 25 4.81 32.81 -2.99
N THR A 26 5.67 33.43 -2.19
CA THR A 26 6.18 34.79 -2.42
C THR A 26 7.21 34.83 -3.55
N ALA A 27 8.04 33.79 -3.68
CA ALA A 27 8.97 33.65 -4.82
C ALA A 27 8.22 33.48 -6.15
N LEU A 28 7.10 32.76 -6.15
CA LEU A 28 6.19 32.62 -7.31
C LEU A 28 5.47 33.93 -7.66
N ALA A 29 5.07 34.71 -6.65
CA ALA A 29 4.36 35.97 -6.86
C ALA A 29 5.27 37.12 -7.37
N SER A 30 6.56 37.10 -7.04
CA SER A 30 7.51 38.14 -7.44
C SER A 30 8.03 38.01 -8.89
N SER A 31 7.82 36.86 -9.54
CA SER A 31 8.21 36.61 -10.93
C SER A 31 7.05 36.93 -11.89
N GLN A 32 6.84 38.21 -12.18
CA GLN A 32 5.94 38.67 -13.24
C GLN A 32 6.46 38.45 -14.68
N SER A 33 7.40 37.57 -14.91
CA SER A 33 7.71 37.06 -16.25
C SER A 33 6.60 36.08 -16.67
N SER A 34 6.11 36.20 -17.91
CA SER A 34 5.07 35.34 -18.49
C SER A 34 5.57 33.90 -18.60
N ILE A 35 5.54 33.17 -17.47
CA ILE A 35 5.91 31.77 -17.44
C ILE A 35 4.95 31.00 -18.34
N HIS A 36 5.50 30.30 -19.32
CA HIS A 36 4.75 29.50 -20.28
C HIS A 36 3.74 28.58 -19.55
N PRO A 37 2.51 28.42 -20.02
CA PRO A 37 1.46 27.60 -19.37
C PRO A 37 1.93 26.16 -19.01
N LEU A 38 2.79 25.56 -19.83
CA LEU A 38 3.39 24.24 -19.57
C LEU A 38 4.32 24.24 -18.35
N VAL A 39 5.04 25.34 -18.11
CA VAL A 39 5.92 25.48 -16.95
C VAL A 39 5.07 25.64 -15.68
N LYS A 40 4.00 26.45 -15.72
CA LYS A 40 3.04 26.56 -14.61
C LYS A 40 2.41 25.24 -14.27
N PHE A 41 2.02 24.46 -15.28
CA PHE A 41 1.47 23.12 -15.11
C PHE A 41 2.52 22.17 -14.49
N GLY A 42 3.76 22.20 -14.97
CA GLY A 42 4.86 21.39 -14.42
C GLY A 42 5.17 21.73 -12.95
N LEU A 43 5.22 23.01 -12.60
CA LEU A 43 5.40 23.48 -11.22
C LEU A 43 4.23 23.05 -10.33
N GLY A 44 2.99 23.17 -10.83
CA GLY A 44 1.79 22.69 -10.13
C GLY A 44 1.84 21.18 -9.84
N CYS A 45 2.26 20.38 -10.82
CA CYS A 45 2.44 18.94 -10.62
C CYS A 45 3.55 18.61 -9.61
N ALA A 46 4.66 19.35 -9.66
CA ALA A 46 5.77 19.20 -8.71
C ALA A 46 5.32 19.57 -7.29
N PHE A 47 4.62 20.68 -7.12
CA PHE A 47 4.05 21.11 -5.84
C PHE A 47 3.08 20.07 -5.27
N LEU A 48 2.15 19.57 -6.08
CA LEU A 48 1.21 18.53 -5.65
C LEU A 48 1.94 17.22 -5.28
N GLY A 49 3.01 16.87 -5.99
CA GLY A 49 3.87 15.74 -5.64
C GLY A 49 4.52 15.89 -4.26
N HIS A 50 5.10 17.07 -3.98
CA HIS A 50 5.67 17.38 -2.67
C HIS A 50 4.61 17.39 -1.56
N ALA A 51 3.47 18.03 -1.79
CA ALA A 51 2.35 18.02 -0.85
C ALA A 51 1.86 16.59 -0.53
N ALA A 52 1.81 15.70 -1.53
CA ALA A 52 1.46 14.31 -1.31
C ALA A 52 2.44 13.58 -0.39
N ILE A 53 3.75 13.82 -0.58
CA ILE A 53 4.80 13.25 0.27
C ILE A 53 4.67 13.80 1.70
N LEU A 54 4.55 15.11 1.86
CA LEU A 54 4.43 15.76 3.17
C LEU A 54 3.18 15.29 3.93
N LEU A 55 2.03 15.19 3.26
CA LEU A 55 0.78 14.69 3.88
C LEU A 55 0.82 13.20 4.22
N SER A 56 1.79 12.44 3.71
CA SER A 56 1.98 11.04 4.11
C SER A 56 2.73 10.89 5.44
N VAL A 57 3.45 11.92 5.89
CA VAL A 57 4.30 11.87 7.10
C VAL A 57 3.49 11.75 8.40
N PRO A 58 2.44 12.55 8.66
CA PRO A 58 1.69 12.47 9.92
C PRO A 58 1.05 11.10 10.20
N PRO A 59 0.45 10.40 9.23
CA PRO A 59 -0.02 9.03 9.43
C PRO A 59 1.10 8.06 9.79
N VAL A 60 2.31 8.23 9.23
CA VAL A 60 3.48 7.38 9.50
C VAL A 60 3.96 7.54 10.94
N ILE A 61 4.13 8.78 11.38
CA ILE A 61 4.55 9.10 12.77
C ILE A 61 3.56 8.51 13.78
N ARG A 62 2.26 8.50 13.46
CA ARG A 62 1.20 7.91 14.29
C ARG A 62 1.07 6.38 14.14
N GLY A 63 1.97 5.72 13.44
CA GLY A 63 1.92 4.27 13.22
C GLY A 63 0.72 3.80 12.38
N LYS A 64 0.11 4.69 11.59
CA LYS A 64 -1.10 4.39 10.80
C LYS A 64 -0.81 3.96 9.37
N GLY A 65 0.41 4.08 8.89
CA GLY A 65 0.76 3.74 7.51
C GLY A 65 2.25 3.84 7.22
N ALA A 66 2.59 3.76 5.93
CA ALA A 66 3.94 3.96 5.40
C ALA A 66 3.99 5.25 4.57
N PRO A 67 5.16 5.93 4.45
CA PRO A 67 5.31 7.04 3.53
C PRO A 67 5.07 6.56 2.10
N TYR A 68 4.63 7.48 1.24
CA TYR A 68 4.43 7.17 -0.17
C TYR A 68 5.77 6.81 -0.85
N LEU A 69 5.93 5.54 -1.16
CA LEU A 69 7.05 5.00 -1.93
C LEU A 69 6.49 4.31 -3.17
N PRO A 70 6.53 4.95 -4.35
CA PRO A 70 5.93 4.38 -5.55
C PRO A 70 6.67 3.13 -6.01
N THR A 71 5.96 2.01 -6.09
CA THR A 71 6.50 0.76 -6.65
C THR A 71 6.84 0.95 -8.13
N SER A 72 8.01 0.51 -8.56
CA SER A 72 8.44 0.61 -9.96
C SER A 72 7.53 -0.24 -10.87
N SER A 73 7.36 0.19 -12.13
CA SER A 73 6.55 -0.56 -13.09
C SER A 73 7.08 -1.97 -13.33
N LYS A 74 8.41 -2.14 -13.29
CA LYS A 74 9.07 -3.45 -13.43
C LYS A 74 8.69 -4.38 -12.27
N ASN A 75 8.74 -3.89 -11.04
CA ASN A 75 8.39 -4.69 -9.86
C ASN A 75 6.91 -5.07 -9.87
N ILE A 76 6.02 -4.15 -10.26
CA ILE A 76 4.60 -4.44 -10.41
C ILE A 76 4.38 -5.53 -11.46
N GLU A 77 5.07 -5.47 -12.60
CA GLU A 77 4.95 -6.49 -13.65
C GLU A 77 5.43 -7.86 -13.17
N SER A 78 6.60 -7.93 -12.54
CA SER A 78 7.16 -9.16 -11.97
C SER A 78 6.24 -9.76 -10.91
N MET A 79 5.66 -8.92 -10.05
CA MET A 79 4.69 -9.31 -9.03
C MET A 79 3.47 -10.01 -9.65
N PHE A 80 2.83 -9.39 -10.64
CA PHE A 80 1.62 -9.98 -11.26
C PHE A 80 1.95 -11.21 -12.09
N ARG A 81 3.12 -11.27 -12.74
CA ARG A 81 3.59 -12.47 -13.44
C ARG A 81 3.78 -13.64 -12.48
N ALA A 82 4.43 -13.42 -11.34
CA ALA A 82 4.62 -14.43 -10.32
C ALA A 82 3.29 -14.84 -9.68
N LEU A 83 2.42 -13.87 -9.34
CA LEU A 83 1.09 -14.11 -8.76
C LEU A 83 0.23 -15.02 -9.65
N ARG A 84 0.19 -14.76 -10.95
CA ARG A 84 -0.56 -15.58 -11.93
C ARG A 84 -0.10 -17.04 -11.95
N ASN A 85 1.15 -17.30 -11.62
CA ASN A 85 1.74 -18.64 -11.62
C ASN A 85 1.53 -19.41 -10.32
N LEU A 86 0.99 -18.78 -9.26
CA LEU A 86 0.70 -19.48 -8.01
C LEU A 86 -0.41 -20.53 -8.20
N PRO A 87 -0.24 -21.74 -7.65
CA PRO A 87 -1.23 -22.82 -7.80
C PRO A 87 -2.62 -22.44 -7.32
N SER A 88 -2.71 -21.72 -6.19
CA SER A 88 -3.98 -21.25 -5.63
C SER A 88 -4.72 -20.29 -6.55
N ILE A 89 -3.99 -19.40 -7.24
CA ILE A 89 -4.58 -18.45 -8.20
C ILE A 89 -4.98 -19.18 -9.48
N LYS A 90 -4.14 -20.08 -10.02
CA LYS A 90 -4.47 -20.91 -11.19
C LYS A 90 -5.75 -21.70 -10.95
N LYS A 91 -5.87 -22.36 -9.79
CA LYS A 91 -7.07 -23.12 -9.42
C LYS A 91 -8.34 -22.24 -9.45
N ARG A 92 -8.27 -21.01 -8.92
CA ARG A 92 -9.42 -20.08 -8.94
C ARG A 92 -9.80 -19.65 -10.35
N ILE A 93 -8.79 -19.40 -11.21
CA ILE A 93 -9.00 -19.08 -12.63
C ILE A 93 -9.70 -20.25 -13.35
N ASP A 94 -9.19 -21.46 -13.20
CA ASP A 94 -9.73 -22.67 -13.83
C ASP A 94 -11.19 -22.92 -13.40
N MET A 95 -11.49 -22.65 -12.13
CA MET A 95 -12.83 -22.75 -11.54
C MET A 95 -13.74 -21.54 -11.86
N LYS A 96 -13.27 -20.56 -12.61
CA LYS A 96 -13.99 -19.29 -12.94
C LYS A 96 -14.53 -18.57 -11.70
N GLN A 97 -13.81 -18.62 -10.59
CA GLN A 97 -14.19 -17.93 -9.38
C GLN A 97 -13.94 -16.44 -9.49
N ASP A 98 -14.83 -15.63 -8.91
CA ASP A 98 -14.62 -14.20 -8.77
C ASP A 98 -13.47 -13.93 -7.81
N ILE A 99 -12.43 -13.27 -8.30
CA ILE A 99 -11.26 -12.90 -7.51
C ILE A 99 -11.28 -11.40 -7.24
N GLN A 100 -11.33 -11.01 -5.96
CA GLN A 100 -11.18 -9.62 -5.54
C GLN A 100 -9.74 -9.35 -5.15
N PHE A 101 -9.17 -8.31 -5.77
CA PHE A 101 -7.86 -7.76 -5.44
C PHE A 101 -8.00 -6.52 -4.55
N VAL A 102 -7.15 -6.39 -3.55
CA VAL A 102 -7.09 -5.24 -2.63
C VAL A 102 -5.65 -4.76 -2.51
N ASP A 103 -5.45 -3.45 -2.59
CA ASP A 103 -4.16 -2.77 -2.36
C ASP A 103 -4.27 -1.89 -1.12
N LEU A 104 -3.49 -2.20 -0.08
CA LEU A 104 -3.46 -1.50 1.19
C LEU A 104 -2.40 -0.41 1.19
N GLY A 105 -2.82 0.85 1.17
CA GLY A 105 -1.95 1.99 0.91
C GLY A 105 -1.74 2.17 -0.59
N SER A 106 -2.83 2.27 -1.35
CA SER A 106 -2.80 2.20 -2.82
C SER A 106 -2.13 3.40 -3.50
N GLY A 107 -1.80 4.46 -2.76
CA GLY A 107 -1.14 5.63 -3.30
C GLY A 107 -1.88 6.22 -4.50
N ASP A 108 -1.15 6.40 -5.60
CA ASP A 108 -1.68 6.90 -6.88
C ASP A 108 -2.47 5.85 -7.69
N GLY A 109 -2.71 4.67 -7.11
CA GLY A 109 -3.52 3.60 -7.69
C GLY A 109 -2.81 2.72 -8.73
N ARG A 110 -1.50 2.90 -8.97
CA ARG A 110 -0.77 2.19 -10.06
C ARG A 110 -0.88 0.67 -9.97
N VAL A 111 -0.84 0.09 -8.79
CA VAL A 111 -0.96 -1.36 -8.57
C VAL A 111 -2.38 -1.83 -8.85
N VAL A 112 -3.40 -1.07 -8.38
CA VAL A 112 -4.82 -1.35 -8.64
C VAL A 112 -5.16 -1.29 -10.13
N PHE A 113 -4.64 -0.26 -10.84
CA PHE A 113 -4.81 -0.15 -12.29
C PHE A 113 -4.11 -1.29 -13.05
N ARG A 114 -2.95 -1.74 -12.56
CA ARG A 114 -2.29 -2.91 -13.15
C ARG A 114 -3.11 -4.18 -12.90
N ALA A 115 -3.62 -4.39 -11.69
CA ALA A 115 -4.50 -5.51 -11.37
C ALA A 115 -5.71 -5.56 -12.32
N ALA A 116 -6.35 -4.43 -12.58
CA ALA A 116 -7.48 -4.33 -13.51
C ALA A 116 -7.12 -4.75 -14.95
N ARG A 117 -5.88 -4.51 -15.38
CA ARG A 117 -5.38 -4.93 -16.72
C ARG A 117 -5.12 -6.42 -16.82
N GLU A 118 -4.88 -7.09 -15.71
CA GLU A 118 -4.59 -8.53 -15.69
C GLU A 118 -5.80 -9.39 -16.09
N GLN A 119 -7.02 -8.83 -16.08
CA GLN A 119 -8.29 -9.52 -16.37
C GLN A 119 -8.54 -10.77 -15.50
N LEU A 120 -7.76 -10.91 -14.43
CA LEU A 120 -7.89 -11.98 -13.44
C LEU A 120 -8.90 -11.63 -12.35
N PHE A 121 -9.07 -10.33 -12.14
CA PHE A 121 -9.79 -9.81 -10.99
C PHE A 121 -11.13 -9.25 -11.42
N HIS A 122 -12.20 -9.79 -10.83
CA HIS A 122 -13.54 -9.27 -10.99
C HIS A 122 -13.62 -7.84 -10.44
N ARG A 123 -12.93 -7.56 -9.35
CA ARG A 123 -12.88 -6.25 -8.70
C ARG A 123 -11.47 -5.98 -8.16
N SER A 124 -10.99 -4.76 -8.36
CA SER A 124 -9.71 -4.27 -7.85
C SER A 124 -9.93 -3.02 -7.02
N LEU A 125 -9.62 -3.08 -5.72
CA LEU A 125 -9.90 -2.04 -4.75
C LEU A 125 -8.58 -1.45 -4.23
N GLY A 126 -8.54 -0.11 -4.09
CA GLY A 126 -7.44 0.60 -3.44
C GLY A 126 -7.94 1.34 -2.21
N TYR A 127 -7.23 1.20 -1.11
CA TYR A 127 -7.48 1.94 0.13
C TYR A 127 -6.31 2.86 0.41
N GLU A 128 -6.57 4.16 0.51
CA GLU A 128 -5.54 5.18 0.71
C GLU A 128 -6.03 6.20 1.74
N ILE A 129 -5.17 6.55 2.70
CA ILE A 129 -5.50 7.53 3.74
C ILE A 129 -5.11 8.96 3.32
N ASN A 130 -4.13 9.11 2.43
CA ASN A 130 -3.68 10.40 1.93
C ASN A 130 -4.67 10.96 0.89
N PRO A 131 -5.32 12.11 1.17
CA PRO A 131 -6.36 12.65 0.29
C PRO A 131 -5.83 13.07 -1.07
N VAL A 132 -4.58 13.52 -1.17
CA VAL A 132 -3.97 13.95 -2.43
C VAL A 132 -3.73 12.74 -3.34
N LEU A 133 -3.13 11.68 -2.82
CA LEU A 133 -2.89 10.44 -3.57
C LEU A 133 -4.20 9.78 -3.98
N HIS A 134 -5.18 9.70 -3.05
CA HIS A 134 -6.51 9.22 -3.37
C HIS A 134 -7.18 10.05 -4.48
N GLY A 135 -7.03 11.39 -4.43
CA GLY A 135 -7.51 12.29 -5.47
C GLY A 135 -6.91 11.98 -6.84
N PHE A 136 -5.59 11.78 -6.93
CA PHE A 136 -4.92 11.39 -8.18
C PHE A 136 -5.46 10.07 -8.74
N ALA A 137 -5.59 9.04 -7.92
CA ALA A 137 -6.14 7.77 -8.34
C ALA A 137 -7.58 7.90 -8.83
N SER A 138 -8.41 8.68 -8.12
CA SER A 138 -9.81 8.91 -8.46
C SER A 138 -9.99 9.68 -9.78
N VAL A 139 -9.22 10.74 -9.99
CA VAL A 139 -9.22 11.49 -11.25
C VAL A 139 -8.78 10.62 -12.42
N ARG A 140 -7.67 9.87 -12.24
CA ARG A 140 -7.17 8.94 -13.26
C ARG A 140 -8.21 7.90 -13.64
N ARG A 141 -8.97 7.38 -12.68
CA ARG A 141 -10.09 6.48 -12.93
C ARG A 141 -11.21 7.16 -13.71
N ALA A 142 -11.57 8.39 -13.34
CA ALA A 142 -12.68 9.14 -13.95
C ALA A 142 -12.44 9.50 -15.42
N ILE A 143 -11.20 9.85 -15.79
CA ILE A 143 -10.85 10.23 -17.18
C ILE A 143 -10.75 9.04 -18.14
N GLN A 144 -10.67 7.80 -17.64
CA GLN A 144 -10.57 6.58 -18.46
C GLN A 144 -11.52 5.46 -17.97
N PRO A 145 -12.82 5.71 -17.85
CA PRO A 145 -13.75 4.79 -17.19
C PRO A 145 -13.87 3.43 -17.90
N LYS A 146 -13.65 3.37 -19.21
CA LYS A 146 -13.71 2.13 -20.01
C LYS A 146 -12.64 1.12 -19.58
N TYR A 147 -11.45 1.61 -19.23
CA TYR A 147 -10.31 0.77 -18.84
C TYR A 147 -10.33 0.38 -17.36
N TRP A 148 -11.08 1.14 -16.54
CA TRP A 148 -11.05 1.02 -15.10
C TRP A 148 -12.39 0.68 -14.46
N ARG A 149 -13.31 0.06 -15.22
CA ARG A 149 -14.67 -0.26 -14.73
C ARG A 149 -14.69 -1.09 -13.45
N ASN A 150 -13.76 -1.99 -13.32
CA ASN A 150 -13.64 -2.90 -12.17
C ASN A 150 -12.73 -2.35 -11.06
N THR A 151 -12.30 -1.09 -11.12
CA THR A 151 -11.52 -0.45 -10.06
C THR A 151 -12.36 0.45 -9.20
N ASN A 152 -12.09 0.47 -7.88
CA ASN A 152 -12.60 1.48 -6.96
C ASN A 152 -11.50 1.91 -5.98
N PHE A 153 -11.55 3.20 -5.60
CA PHE A 153 -10.63 3.78 -4.63
C PHE A 153 -11.44 4.34 -3.46
N HIS A 154 -10.96 4.05 -2.25
CA HIS A 154 -11.59 4.47 -1.01
C HIS A 154 -10.59 5.25 -0.17
N MET A 155 -10.98 6.48 0.25
CA MET A 155 -10.21 7.25 1.21
C MET A 155 -10.51 6.71 2.61
N GLN A 156 -9.73 5.74 3.05
CA GLN A 156 -10.00 5.03 4.29
C GLN A 156 -8.73 4.51 4.94
N ASP A 157 -8.71 4.53 6.27
CA ASP A 157 -7.68 3.95 7.10
C ASP A 157 -7.71 2.42 6.98
N LEU A 158 -6.59 1.81 6.58
CA LEU A 158 -6.45 0.36 6.38
C LEU A 158 -6.81 -0.47 7.63
N TRP A 159 -6.66 0.12 8.82
CA TRP A 159 -7.01 -0.55 10.08
C TRP A 159 -8.52 -0.72 10.29
N LYS A 160 -9.34 0.04 9.57
CA LYS A 160 -10.81 0.07 9.70
C LYS A 160 -11.55 -0.70 8.61
N ILE A 161 -10.84 -1.20 7.60
CA ILE A 161 -11.45 -1.96 6.51
C ILE A 161 -11.63 -3.43 6.91
N ASN A 162 -12.66 -4.07 6.34
CA ASN A 162 -12.90 -5.50 6.48
C ASN A 162 -12.32 -6.23 5.26
N LEU A 163 -11.47 -7.23 5.50
CA LEU A 163 -10.78 -8.01 4.47
C LEU A 163 -11.45 -9.37 4.18
N SER A 164 -12.58 -9.69 4.78
CA SER A 164 -13.23 -11.02 4.70
C SER A 164 -13.61 -11.45 3.27
N HIS A 165 -13.72 -10.52 2.33
CA HIS A 165 -14.01 -10.79 0.92
C HIS A 165 -12.80 -10.61 0.01
N SER A 166 -11.61 -10.41 0.56
CA SER A 166 -10.40 -10.17 -0.20
C SER A 166 -9.69 -11.48 -0.52
N HIS A 167 -9.49 -11.76 -1.80
CA HIS A 167 -8.84 -13.01 -2.24
C HIS A 167 -7.35 -12.81 -2.50
N VAL A 168 -6.95 -11.61 -2.94
CA VAL A 168 -5.56 -11.21 -3.11
C VAL A 168 -5.37 -9.84 -2.47
N VAL A 169 -4.43 -9.73 -1.55
CA VAL A 169 -4.10 -8.48 -0.86
C VAL A 169 -2.65 -8.11 -1.16
N ALA A 170 -2.43 -6.95 -1.75
CA ALA A 170 -1.10 -6.36 -1.89
C ALA A 170 -0.87 -5.37 -0.76
N VAL A 171 0.35 -5.35 -0.25
CA VAL A 171 0.79 -4.41 0.77
C VAL A 171 2.24 -3.99 0.54
N TYR A 172 2.48 -2.68 0.67
CA TYR A 172 3.81 -2.11 0.78
C TYR A 172 3.88 -1.34 2.11
N GLY A 173 4.06 -2.08 3.20
CA GLY A 173 4.12 -1.53 4.55
C GLY A 173 5.56 -1.28 5.00
N LEU A 174 5.71 -0.57 6.12
CA LEU A 174 6.98 -0.46 6.85
C LEU A 174 7.06 -1.51 7.96
N HIS A 175 8.29 -1.91 8.27
CA HIS A 175 8.56 -2.90 9.32
C HIS A 175 7.75 -2.73 10.62
N PRO A 176 7.59 -1.50 11.18
CA PRO A 176 6.87 -1.31 12.44
C PRO A 176 5.38 -1.69 12.41
N ILE A 177 4.74 -1.65 11.23
CA ILE A 177 3.31 -1.98 11.10
C ILE A 177 3.04 -3.40 10.63
N MET A 178 4.06 -4.10 10.10
CA MET A 178 3.89 -5.40 9.45
C MET A 178 3.42 -6.50 10.39
N ASP A 179 3.85 -6.51 11.64
CA ASP A 179 3.39 -7.48 12.63
C ASP A 179 1.89 -7.33 12.90
N ARG A 180 1.45 -6.12 13.26
CA ARG A 180 0.03 -5.82 13.49
C ARG A 180 -0.82 -6.07 12.24
N LEU A 181 -0.30 -5.74 11.06
CA LEU A 181 -0.98 -5.96 9.79
C LEU A 181 -1.10 -7.46 9.48
N GLY A 182 -0.07 -8.23 9.77
CA GLY A 182 -0.09 -9.69 9.69
C GLY A 182 -1.20 -10.29 10.56
N GLN A 183 -1.30 -9.86 11.82
CA GLN A 183 -2.37 -10.30 12.73
C GLN A 183 -3.76 -9.97 12.19
N LYS A 184 -3.96 -8.75 11.67
CA LYS A 184 -5.23 -8.36 11.03
C LYS A 184 -5.56 -9.26 9.84
N MET A 185 -4.61 -9.48 8.96
CA MET A 185 -4.81 -10.31 7.76
C MET A 185 -5.07 -11.78 8.12
N ALA A 186 -4.37 -12.32 9.13
CA ALA A 186 -4.60 -13.68 9.62
C ALA A 186 -6.02 -13.89 10.15
N ASN A 187 -6.59 -12.86 10.81
CA ASN A 187 -7.91 -12.93 11.43
C ASN A 187 -9.06 -12.68 10.46
N GLU A 188 -8.83 -11.89 9.41
CA GLU A 188 -9.91 -11.41 8.55
C GLU A 188 -9.95 -12.06 7.17
N LEU A 189 -8.80 -12.50 6.64
CA LEU A 189 -8.74 -13.04 5.30
C LEU A 189 -9.35 -14.44 5.21
N PRO A 190 -10.09 -14.75 4.14
CA PRO A 190 -10.65 -16.08 3.94
C PRO A 190 -9.55 -17.10 3.61
N ASN A 191 -9.82 -18.37 3.90
CA ASN A 191 -8.94 -19.49 3.53
C ASN A 191 -8.67 -19.48 2.02
N GLY A 192 -7.40 -19.70 1.66
CA GLY A 192 -6.94 -19.66 0.28
C GLY A 192 -6.73 -18.23 -0.25
N ALA A 193 -6.82 -17.20 0.60
CA ALA A 193 -6.39 -15.86 0.23
C ALA A 193 -4.86 -15.79 0.08
N VAL A 194 -4.40 -14.94 -0.83
CA VAL A 194 -2.98 -14.69 -1.10
C VAL A 194 -2.64 -13.29 -0.66
N VAL A 195 -1.57 -13.14 0.13
CA VAL A 195 -0.99 -11.86 0.48
C VAL A 195 0.31 -11.67 -0.28
N VAL A 196 0.47 -10.53 -0.91
CA VAL A 196 1.70 -10.10 -1.59
C VAL A 196 2.31 -8.95 -0.81
N SER A 197 3.45 -9.18 -0.20
CA SER A 197 4.21 -8.14 0.48
C SER A 197 5.40 -7.71 -0.37
N ASN A 198 5.52 -6.41 -0.57
CA ASN A 198 6.63 -5.80 -1.30
C ASN A 198 7.62 -5.19 -0.30
N VAL A 199 8.91 -5.54 -0.44
CA VAL A 199 10.08 -5.15 0.36
C VAL A 199 10.12 -5.78 1.74
N PHE A 200 9.08 -5.66 2.57
CA PHE A 200 9.12 -6.12 3.96
C PHE A 200 8.39 -7.45 4.14
N THR A 201 9.03 -8.36 4.85
CA THR A 201 8.39 -9.61 5.25
C THR A 201 7.35 -9.39 6.35
N ILE A 202 6.38 -10.28 6.43
CA ILE A 202 5.43 -10.30 7.55
C ILE A 202 6.07 -11.10 8.68
N PRO A 203 6.31 -10.48 9.85
CA PRO A 203 6.95 -11.16 10.97
C PRO A 203 6.23 -12.45 11.33
N GLY A 204 7.00 -13.51 11.46
CA GLY A 204 6.49 -14.83 11.82
C GLY A 204 5.77 -15.60 10.71
N TRP A 205 5.46 -15.01 9.56
CA TRP A 205 4.86 -15.74 8.45
C TRP A 205 5.95 -16.38 7.57
N THR A 206 5.66 -17.57 7.05
CA THR A 206 6.55 -18.24 6.08
C THR A 206 6.00 -18.00 4.67
N PRO A 207 6.76 -17.36 3.75
CA PRO A 207 6.30 -17.18 2.39
C PRO A 207 6.17 -18.53 1.66
N ILE A 208 5.10 -18.71 0.90
CA ILE A 208 4.91 -19.87 0.01
C ILE A 208 5.74 -19.74 -1.27
N SER A 209 6.10 -18.51 -1.64
CA SER A 209 6.93 -18.20 -2.79
C SER A 209 7.58 -16.83 -2.64
N ILE A 210 8.73 -16.66 -3.28
CA ILE A 210 9.43 -15.40 -3.46
C ILE A 210 9.57 -15.15 -4.95
N CYS A 211 9.38 -13.91 -5.41
CA CYS A 211 9.51 -13.58 -6.82
C CYS A 211 10.95 -13.83 -7.30
N LYS A 212 11.10 -14.54 -8.43
CA LYS A 212 12.43 -14.85 -8.98
C LYS A 212 13.14 -13.62 -9.54
N GLU A 213 12.38 -12.68 -10.10
CA GLU A 213 12.89 -11.45 -10.71
C GLU A 213 13.15 -10.33 -9.69
N ASP A 214 12.51 -10.42 -8.50
CA ASP A 214 12.68 -9.46 -7.42
C ASP A 214 12.49 -10.16 -6.07
N ALA A 215 13.59 -10.48 -5.41
CA ALA A 215 13.60 -11.19 -4.12
C ALA A 215 12.90 -10.42 -2.97
N ASN A 216 12.56 -9.16 -3.18
CA ASN A 216 11.81 -8.36 -2.20
C ASN A 216 10.29 -8.58 -2.26
N ILE A 217 9.79 -9.34 -3.23
CA ILE A 217 8.36 -9.64 -3.36
C ILE A 217 8.07 -11.02 -2.81
N HIS A 218 7.33 -11.06 -1.70
CA HIS A 218 6.99 -12.27 -0.97
C HIS A 218 5.51 -12.59 -1.10
N PHE A 219 5.19 -13.85 -1.34
CA PHE A 219 3.82 -14.36 -1.44
C PHE A 219 3.53 -15.27 -0.25
N TYR A 220 2.38 -15.05 0.37
CA TYR A 220 1.87 -15.82 1.49
C TYR A 220 0.48 -16.35 1.18
N SER A 221 0.11 -17.47 1.78
CA SER A 221 -1.23 -18.08 1.68
C SER A 221 -1.86 -18.24 3.05
N ILE A 222 -3.15 -18.04 3.15
CA ILE A 222 -3.93 -18.27 4.37
C ILE A 222 -4.61 -19.66 4.25
N PRO A 223 -4.49 -20.56 5.22
CA PRO A 223 -3.78 -20.44 6.51
C PRO A 223 -2.31 -20.92 6.50
N GLU A 224 -1.81 -21.47 5.38
CA GLU A 224 -0.50 -22.17 5.31
C GLU A 224 0.66 -21.37 5.94
N SER A 225 0.77 -20.09 5.58
CA SER A 225 1.85 -19.22 6.06
C SER A 225 1.76 -18.92 7.56
N VAL A 226 0.55 -18.95 8.12
CA VAL A 226 0.26 -18.62 9.52
C VAL A 226 0.38 -19.86 10.42
N GLU A 227 -0.07 -21.03 9.97
CA GLU A 227 -0.01 -22.28 10.71
C GLU A 227 1.42 -22.72 11.03
N THR A 228 2.38 -22.37 10.18
CA THR A 228 3.80 -22.62 10.40
C THR A 228 4.31 -21.94 11.68
N LEU A 229 3.73 -20.79 12.03
CA LEU A 229 3.99 -20.08 13.29
C LEU A 229 3.53 -20.87 14.52
N SER A 230 2.28 -21.34 14.49
CA SER A 230 1.70 -22.10 15.62
C SER A 230 2.52 -23.36 15.90
N LYS A 231 2.97 -24.05 14.86
CA LYS A 231 3.82 -25.24 14.97
C LYS A 231 5.22 -24.90 15.53
N ARG A 232 5.82 -23.78 15.12
CA ARG A 232 7.11 -23.32 15.64
C ARG A 232 7.04 -22.91 17.12
N ASN A 233 6.03 -22.15 17.48
CA ASN A 233 5.85 -21.72 18.88
C ASN A 233 5.58 -22.90 19.81
N ASN A 234 4.79 -23.88 19.38
CA ASN A 234 4.55 -25.10 20.15
C ASN A 234 5.82 -25.96 20.30
N SER A 235 6.66 -26.05 19.27
CA SER A 235 7.93 -26.80 19.34
C SER A 235 8.99 -26.10 20.22
N MET A 236 9.00 -24.76 20.28
CA MET A 236 9.86 -24.01 21.21
C MET A 236 9.41 -24.16 22.66
N GLN A 237 8.11 -24.06 22.93
CA GLN A 237 7.57 -24.24 24.27
C GLN A 237 7.73 -25.69 24.82
N GLN A 238 7.77 -26.69 23.94
CA GLN A 238 8.09 -28.07 24.35
C GLN A 238 9.54 -28.26 24.67
N LYS A 239 10.48 -27.60 24.01
CA LYS A 239 11.91 -27.66 24.31
C LYS A 239 12.26 -27.00 25.64
N ASP A 240 11.61 -25.87 25.97
CA ASP A 240 11.83 -25.17 27.24
C ASP A 240 11.23 -25.92 28.44
N LYS A 241 10.31 -26.87 28.24
CA LYS A 241 9.74 -27.70 29.30
C LYS A 241 10.52 -29.01 29.54
N THR A 242 11.47 -29.34 28.69
CA THR A 242 12.27 -30.56 28.75
C THR A 242 13.75 -30.27 29.06
N SER A 243 14.15 -29.03 29.34
CA SER A 243 15.40 -28.56 29.88
C SER A 243 15.25 -28.16 31.34
#